data_58262bebb12871ac1e595ded2d7c6f5a
#
_entry.id   58262bebb12871ac1e595ded2d7c6f5a
#
_cell.length_a   1.000
_cell.length_b   1.000
_cell.length_c   1.000
_cell.angle_alpha   90.00
_cell.angle_beta   90.00
_cell.angle_gamma   90.00
#
_symmetry.space_group_name_H-M   'P 1'
#
loop_
_entity.id
_entity.type
_entity.pdbx_description
1 polymer ?
#
loop_
_entity_poly.entity_id
_entity_poly.type
_entity_poly.pdbx_seq_one_letter_code
_entity_poly.pdbx_strand_id
1 'polypeptide(L)'
;MKDIRNFCIIAHIDHGKSTLADRLLEFTHTVNDREMQAQVLDNMDLEREKGITIKSHAIQINYKYEGTEYVLNLIDTPGHVDFSYEVSRALAACEGALLLVDATQGIQAQTISNLYLAIDNDLEIIPVINKIDMDGAMIAEVEDQIIDLIGCKQEDILHASAKTGIGIEEILTAIIKRIPAPKGDVDAPLQALIFDSVFNSFRGIIVYYRIFNGTLKKGDKIKFSNTGKEYSADEVGILKIGMMPKKEVKAGDVGYVITGIKNAKEVKVGDTITTTNNPCKESIQGFEEVKPMVFAGIFPINTDEFEELRDCMEKLQLNDASLTFELETSQALGFGFRCGFLGMLHMEIIQERLEREFNQSVITTVPNVSFIAHTTRKEVITVNNPTQMPDPSRIERIEEPFIRAQIITKPDYIGNIMTLCIGKRGNLVNQGYLTPSRVELTFEMPLTEIVFDFYDRLKSVTRGYASFDYHPIGYRDSDIVKMDILLNGEKVDALSSLIHRSRSQEFGRKLCEKLKDLVPRQQFQIAIQAAIGAKVISRENISAIRKDVTAKCYGGDISRKRKLLEKQKEGKKRMKQIGNVEVPQEAFLAVLKLDE
;
A
#
# COMPACT_ATOMS: atom_id res chain seq x y z
N MET A 1 -35.79 -4.42 2.37
CA MET A 1 -34.59 -5.19 2.73
C MET A 1 -34.54 -6.59 2.11
N LYS A 2 -35.65 -7.34 2.00
CA LYS A 2 -35.60 -8.72 1.44
C LYS A 2 -34.98 -8.81 0.04
N ASP A 3 -35.10 -7.77 -0.74
CA ASP A 3 -34.64 -7.72 -2.14
C ASP A 3 -33.27 -7.00 -2.30
N ILE A 4 -32.59 -6.72 -1.18
CA ILE A 4 -31.24 -6.10 -1.17
C ILE A 4 -30.19 -7.20 -0.99
N ARG A 5 -29.05 -7.09 -1.71
CA ARG A 5 -27.85 -7.91 -1.53
C ARG A 5 -26.63 -7.01 -1.56
N ASN A 6 -25.85 -7.04 -0.48
CA ASN A 6 -24.57 -6.31 -0.41
C ASN A 6 -23.45 -7.33 -0.52
N PHE A 7 -22.60 -7.16 -1.49
CA PHE A 7 -21.54 -8.12 -1.77
C PHE A 7 -20.28 -7.43 -2.29
N CYS A 8 -19.19 -8.13 -2.17
CA CYS A 8 -17.88 -7.72 -2.71
C CYS A 8 -17.28 -8.82 -3.59
N ILE A 9 -16.20 -8.49 -4.28
CA ILE A 9 -15.41 -9.45 -5.05
C ILE A 9 -14.02 -9.51 -4.42
N ILE A 10 -13.63 -10.65 -3.88
CA ILE A 10 -12.30 -10.93 -3.37
C ILE A 10 -11.53 -11.77 -4.37
N ALA A 11 -10.32 -11.35 -4.70
CA ALA A 11 -9.49 -11.98 -5.71
C ALA A 11 -8.01 -11.69 -5.48
N HIS A 12 -7.15 -12.53 -6.03
CA HIS A 12 -5.75 -12.17 -6.23
C HIS A 12 -5.61 -11.17 -7.38
N ILE A 13 -4.48 -10.45 -7.42
CA ILE A 13 -4.13 -9.55 -8.52
C ILE A 13 -4.18 -10.34 -9.85
N ASP A 14 -4.67 -9.72 -10.91
CA ASP A 14 -4.80 -10.30 -12.25
C ASP A 14 -5.77 -11.49 -12.39
N HIS A 15 -6.53 -11.87 -11.36
CA HIS A 15 -7.58 -12.90 -11.48
C HIS A 15 -8.83 -12.41 -12.23
N GLY A 16 -8.91 -11.12 -12.58
CA GLY A 16 -9.97 -10.54 -13.41
C GLY A 16 -11.12 -9.92 -12.63
N LYS A 17 -10.86 -9.43 -11.41
CA LYS A 17 -11.84 -8.77 -10.54
C LYS A 17 -12.53 -7.60 -11.22
N SER A 18 -11.79 -6.58 -11.70
CA SER A 18 -12.35 -5.40 -12.35
C SER A 18 -13.09 -5.76 -13.65
N THR A 19 -12.57 -6.75 -14.40
CA THR A 19 -13.26 -7.26 -15.60
C THR A 19 -14.58 -7.93 -15.27
N LEU A 20 -14.67 -8.68 -14.16
CA LEU A 20 -15.93 -9.28 -13.72
C LEU A 20 -16.92 -8.20 -13.27
N ALA A 21 -16.46 -7.22 -12.51
CA ALA A 21 -17.28 -6.08 -12.10
C ALA A 21 -17.86 -5.34 -13.31
N ASP A 22 -17.03 -5.01 -14.31
CA ASP A 22 -17.46 -4.39 -15.57
C ASP A 22 -18.54 -5.22 -16.26
N ARG A 23 -18.34 -6.55 -16.32
CA ARG A 23 -19.28 -7.45 -17.01
C ARG A 23 -20.63 -7.55 -16.27
N LEU A 24 -20.61 -7.52 -14.93
CA LEU A 24 -21.85 -7.44 -14.13
C LEU A 24 -22.61 -6.14 -14.42
N LEU A 25 -21.91 -5.01 -14.51
CA LEU A 25 -22.51 -3.70 -14.81
C LEU A 25 -23.09 -3.64 -16.24
N GLU A 26 -22.40 -4.20 -17.21
CA GLU A 26 -22.84 -4.30 -18.60
C GLU A 26 -24.09 -5.19 -18.72
N PHE A 27 -24.03 -6.42 -18.18
CA PHE A 27 -25.13 -7.39 -18.26
C PHE A 27 -26.41 -6.87 -17.62
N THR A 28 -26.31 -6.09 -16.55
CA THR A 28 -27.45 -5.50 -15.85
C THR A 28 -27.90 -4.16 -16.42
N HIS A 29 -27.27 -3.71 -17.52
CA HIS A 29 -27.52 -2.40 -18.13
C HIS A 29 -27.43 -1.22 -17.12
N THR A 30 -26.61 -1.37 -16.09
CA THR A 30 -26.38 -0.32 -15.09
C THR A 30 -25.57 0.84 -15.68
N VAL A 31 -24.70 0.53 -16.66
CA VAL A 31 -23.91 1.46 -17.45
C VAL A 31 -24.43 1.42 -18.89
N ASN A 32 -24.60 2.60 -19.51
CA ASN A 32 -24.99 2.67 -20.91
C ASN A 32 -23.79 2.28 -21.80
N ASP A 33 -24.06 1.61 -22.95
CA ASP A 33 -23.02 1.16 -23.89
C ASP A 33 -22.06 2.28 -24.33
N ARG A 34 -22.50 3.54 -24.30
CA ARG A 34 -21.69 4.73 -24.67
C ARG A 34 -20.75 5.20 -23.54
N GLU A 35 -21.06 4.85 -22.29
CA GLU A 35 -20.31 5.21 -21.10
C GLU A 35 -19.42 4.07 -20.62
N MET A 36 -19.60 2.88 -21.25
CA MET A 36 -18.81 1.71 -20.93
C MET A 36 -17.36 1.88 -21.38
N GLN A 37 -16.45 1.92 -20.41
CA GLN A 37 -15.00 1.90 -20.60
C GLN A 37 -14.46 0.67 -19.88
N ALA A 38 -13.29 0.21 -20.27
CA ALA A 38 -12.61 -0.83 -19.50
C ALA A 38 -12.29 -0.31 -18.08
N GLN A 39 -12.55 -1.12 -17.07
CA GLN A 39 -12.33 -0.80 -15.66
C GLN A 39 -13.11 0.46 -15.22
N VAL A 40 -14.44 0.43 -15.45
CA VAL A 40 -15.35 1.57 -15.14
C VAL A 40 -15.29 1.98 -13.67
N LEU A 41 -15.04 1.03 -12.75
CA LEU A 41 -14.93 1.30 -11.31
C LEU A 41 -13.56 1.85 -10.92
N ASP A 42 -12.51 1.59 -11.69
CA ASP A 42 -11.17 2.12 -11.45
C ASP A 42 -11.11 3.58 -11.95
N ASN A 43 -11.43 4.52 -11.07
CA ASN A 43 -11.57 5.95 -11.40
C ASN A 43 -10.24 6.69 -11.55
N MET A 44 -9.15 6.15 -11.03
CA MET A 44 -7.82 6.74 -11.11
C MET A 44 -7.07 6.20 -12.33
N ASP A 45 -6.39 7.09 -13.08
CA ASP A 45 -5.53 6.67 -14.19
C ASP A 45 -4.44 5.70 -13.70
N LEU A 46 -3.98 5.89 -12.46
CA LEU A 46 -2.99 5.06 -11.82
C LEU A 46 -3.48 3.61 -11.56
N GLU A 47 -4.76 3.44 -11.20
CA GLU A 47 -5.39 2.12 -11.04
C GLU A 47 -5.38 1.36 -12.37
N ARG A 48 -5.73 2.04 -13.46
CA ARG A 48 -5.76 1.46 -14.81
C ARG A 48 -4.36 1.10 -15.32
N GLU A 49 -3.36 1.95 -15.07
CA GLU A 49 -1.97 1.69 -15.50
C GLU A 49 -1.34 0.53 -14.74
N LYS A 50 -1.54 0.48 -13.42
CA LYS A 50 -0.98 -0.58 -12.57
C LYS A 50 -1.82 -1.86 -12.58
N GLY A 51 -3.05 -1.81 -13.13
CA GLY A 51 -3.97 -2.95 -13.17
C GLY A 51 -4.46 -3.39 -11.78
N ILE A 52 -4.48 -2.47 -10.81
CA ILE A 52 -4.89 -2.75 -9.42
C ILE A 52 -5.93 -1.73 -8.97
N THR A 53 -6.93 -2.17 -8.24
CA THR A 53 -7.82 -1.28 -7.51
C THR A 53 -7.11 -0.77 -6.26
N ILE A 54 -7.04 0.54 -6.09
CA ILE A 54 -6.42 1.21 -4.94
C ILE A 54 -7.48 1.59 -3.92
N LYS A 55 -8.63 2.11 -4.39
CA LYS A 55 -9.74 2.53 -3.55
C LYS A 55 -10.95 1.65 -3.72
N SER A 56 -11.67 1.43 -2.61
CA SER A 56 -12.96 0.76 -2.64
C SER A 56 -14.01 1.66 -3.30
N HIS A 57 -14.77 1.10 -4.23
CA HIS A 57 -15.89 1.76 -4.87
C HIS A 57 -17.17 0.99 -4.62
N ALA A 58 -18.25 1.71 -4.29
CA ALA A 58 -19.56 1.09 -4.15
C ALA A 58 -20.46 1.51 -5.30
N ILE A 59 -21.18 0.56 -5.87
CA ILE A 59 -22.15 0.82 -6.94
C ILE A 59 -23.41 0.01 -6.73
N GLN A 60 -24.56 0.67 -6.87
CA GLN A 60 -25.87 0.03 -6.83
C GLN A 60 -26.30 -0.43 -8.21
N ILE A 61 -26.60 -1.71 -8.33
CA ILE A 61 -27.08 -2.40 -9.50
C ILE A 61 -28.55 -2.78 -9.29
N ASN A 62 -29.41 -2.52 -10.26
CA ASN A 62 -30.78 -2.98 -10.25
C ASN A 62 -30.88 -4.18 -11.21
N TYR A 63 -31.38 -5.31 -10.72
CA TYR A 63 -31.51 -6.52 -11.53
C TYR A 63 -32.86 -7.19 -11.29
N LYS A 64 -33.56 -7.54 -12.38
CA LYS A 64 -34.87 -8.20 -12.33
C LYS A 64 -34.68 -9.69 -12.47
N TYR A 65 -35.08 -10.45 -11.41
CA TYR A 65 -35.01 -11.90 -11.36
C TYR A 65 -36.39 -12.48 -11.01
N GLU A 66 -36.91 -13.41 -11.80
CA GLU A 66 -38.23 -14.07 -11.61
C GLU A 66 -39.37 -13.07 -11.32
N GLY A 67 -39.36 -11.90 -11.97
CA GLY A 67 -40.38 -10.86 -11.82
C GLY A 67 -40.18 -9.92 -10.63
N THR A 68 -39.25 -10.18 -9.72
CA THR A 68 -38.88 -9.32 -8.60
C THR A 68 -37.69 -8.46 -8.96
N GLU A 69 -37.72 -7.17 -8.61
CA GLU A 69 -36.58 -6.26 -8.78
C GLU A 69 -35.69 -6.32 -7.53
N TYR A 70 -34.44 -6.73 -7.72
CA TYR A 70 -33.42 -6.79 -6.69
C TYR A 70 -32.48 -5.58 -6.78
N VAL A 71 -32.02 -5.13 -5.61
CA VAL A 71 -31.00 -4.11 -5.44
C VAL A 71 -29.72 -4.82 -5.02
N LEU A 72 -28.71 -4.81 -5.89
CA LEU A 72 -27.43 -5.42 -5.65
C LEU A 72 -26.40 -4.29 -5.42
N ASN A 73 -25.84 -4.20 -4.22
CA ASN A 73 -24.77 -3.24 -3.93
C ASN A 73 -23.43 -3.97 -4.02
N LEU A 74 -22.70 -3.71 -5.10
CA LEU A 74 -21.33 -4.17 -5.26
C LEU A 74 -20.39 -3.19 -4.57
N ILE A 75 -19.58 -3.68 -3.64
CA ILE A 75 -18.48 -2.93 -3.03
C ILE A 75 -17.18 -3.52 -3.57
N ASP A 76 -16.54 -2.81 -4.48
CA ASP A 76 -15.27 -3.24 -5.06
C ASP A 76 -14.14 -3.07 -4.05
N THR A 77 -13.23 -4.05 -3.97
CA THR A 77 -12.17 -4.11 -2.96
C THR A 77 -10.80 -4.11 -3.62
N PRO A 78 -9.77 -3.48 -3.04
CA PRO A 78 -8.40 -3.68 -3.47
C PRO A 78 -7.99 -5.16 -3.40
N GLY A 79 -7.04 -5.56 -4.25
CA GLY A 79 -6.52 -6.94 -4.26
C GLY A 79 -5.13 -7.09 -3.64
N HIS A 80 -4.43 -6.00 -3.30
CA HIS A 80 -3.04 -6.01 -2.86
C HIS A 80 -2.92 -6.04 -1.32
N VAL A 81 -1.89 -6.72 -0.81
CA VAL A 81 -1.63 -6.86 0.64
C VAL A 81 -1.52 -5.53 1.38
N ASP A 82 -0.91 -4.52 0.77
CA ASP A 82 -0.77 -3.18 1.38
C ASP A 82 -2.14 -2.55 1.69
N PHE A 83 -3.19 -2.96 0.99
CA PHE A 83 -4.57 -2.45 1.15
C PHE A 83 -5.49 -3.42 1.89
N SER A 84 -4.96 -4.39 2.64
CA SER A 84 -5.76 -5.35 3.42
C SER A 84 -6.74 -4.68 4.38
N TYR A 85 -6.41 -3.48 4.83
CA TYR A 85 -7.27 -2.67 5.68
C TYR A 85 -8.51 -2.14 4.95
N GLU A 86 -8.36 -1.64 3.71
CA GLU A 86 -9.48 -1.25 2.84
C GLU A 86 -10.37 -2.45 2.52
N VAL A 87 -9.75 -3.61 2.28
CA VAL A 87 -10.48 -4.87 2.08
C VAL A 87 -11.33 -5.20 3.30
N SER A 88 -10.76 -5.21 4.50
CA SER A 88 -11.49 -5.51 5.74
C SER A 88 -12.70 -4.59 5.95
N ARG A 89 -12.58 -3.31 5.63
CA ARG A 89 -13.69 -2.33 5.74
C ARG A 89 -14.81 -2.62 4.74
N ALA A 90 -14.44 -2.90 3.49
CA ALA A 90 -15.41 -3.23 2.46
C ALA A 90 -16.16 -4.52 2.80
N LEU A 91 -15.45 -5.54 3.32
CA LEU A 91 -16.04 -6.80 3.78
C LEU A 91 -17.05 -6.57 4.90
N ALA A 92 -16.73 -5.74 5.89
CA ALA A 92 -17.64 -5.43 7.01
C ALA A 92 -18.96 -4.75 6.57
N ALA A 93 -19.00 -4.17 5.36
CA ALA A 93 -20.20 -3.57 4.80
C ALA A 93 -21.05 -4.55 3.97
N CYS A 94 -20.63 -5.82 3.82
CA CYS A 94 -21.23 -6.83 2.96
C CYS A 94 -21.90 -7.96 3.77
N GLU A 95 -22.78 -8.71 3.13
CA GLU A 95 -23.34 -9.98 3.60
C GLU A 95 -22.78 -11.18 2.83
N GLY A 96 -22.08 -10.96 1.71
CA GLY A 96 -21.46 -12.04 0.94
C GLY A 96 -20.28 -11.58 0.11
N ALA A 97 -19.45 -12.54 -0.32
CA ALA A 97 -18.30 -12.30 -1.15
C ALA A 97 -18.22 -13.32 -2.31
N LEU A 98 -17.92 -12.83 -3.51
CA LEU A 98 -17.50 -13.67 -4.63
C LEU A 98 -16.01 -13.96 -4.49
N LEU A 99 -15.64 -15.21 -4.29
CA LEU A 99 -14.24 -15.66 -4.28
C LEU A 99 -13.83 -15.99 -5.70
N LEU A 100 -13.10 -15.09 -6.35
CA LEU A 100 -12.70 -15.23 -7.75
C LEU A 100 -11.33 -15.88 -7.87
N VAL A 101 -11.24 -17.01 -8.55
CA VAL A 101 -10.02 -17.77 -8.79
C VAL A 101 -9.78 -17.91 -10.28
N ASP A 102 -8.58 -17.62 -10.75
CA ASP A 102 -8.16 -17.79 -12.13
C ASP A 102 -7.94 -19.28 -12.45
N ALA A 103 -8.62 -19.80 -13.47
CA ALA A 103 -8.52 -21.19 -13.92
C ALA A 103 -7.10 -21.60 -14.35
N THR A 104 -6.23 -20.64 -14.70
CA THR A 104 -4.85 -20.91 -15.15
C THR A 104 -3.83 -20.84 -14.04
N GLN A 105 -4.15 -20.12 -12.95
CA GLN A 105 -3.23 -19.89 -11.83
C GLN A 105 -3.62 -20.65 -10.56
N GLY A 106 -4.92 -20.93 -10.37
CA GLY A 106 -5.45 -21.53 -9.16
C GLY A 106 -5.38 -20.59 -7.94
N ILE A 107 -5.46 -21.17 -6.74
CA ILE A 107 -5.43 -20.43 -5.49
C ILE A 107 -4.05 -19.81 -5.27
N GLN A 108 -4.04 -18.54 -4.83
CA GLN A 108 -2.85 -17.75 -4.54
C GLN A 108 -2.88 -17.24 -3.08
N ALA A 109 -1.75 -16.74 -2.57
CA ALA A 109 -1.64 -16.32 -1.17
C ALA A 109 -2.68 -15.28 -0.75
N GLN A 110 -2.89 -14.24 -1.56
CA GLN A 110 -3.91 -13.21 -1.29
C GLN A 110 -5.35 -13.75 -1.37
N THR A 111 -5.60 -14.80 -2.18
CA THR A 111 -6.90 -15.48 -2.18
C THR A 111 -7.22 -16.05 -0.81
N ILE A 112 -6.23 -16.69 -0.17
CA ILE A 112 -6.38 -17.29 1.16
C ILE A 112 -6.57 -16.21 2.22
N SER A 113 -5.72 -15.19 2.23
CA SER A 113 -5.81 -14.11 3.23
C SER A 113 -7.14 -13.35 3.14
N ASN A 114 -7.58 -13.00 1.94
CA ASN A 114 -8.87 -12.33 1.75
C ASN A 114 -10.06 -13.24 2.10
N LEU A 115 -9.95 -14.54 1.86
CA LEU A 115 -10.96 -15.51 2.28
C LEU A 115 -11.09 -15.56 3.80
N TYR A 116 -9.98 -15.61 4.54
CA TYR A 116 -10.03 -15.59 6.00
C TYR A 116 -10.64 -14.30 6.53
N LEU A 117 -10.30 -13.14 5.96
CA LEU A 117 -10.95 -11.88 6.31
C LEU A 117 -12.47 -11.91 6.05
N ALA A 118 -12.91 -12.56 4.97
CA ALA A 118 -14.34 -12.70 4.67
C ALA A 118 -15.05 -13.65 5.66
N ILE A 119 -14.39 -14.74 6.05
CA ILE A 119 -14.90 -15.68 7.07
C ILE A 119 -14.99 -15.01 8.44
N ASP A 120 -13.97 -14.23 8.82
CA ASP A 120 -13.95 -13.50 10.10
C ASP A 120 -15.08 -12.46 10.17
N ASN A 121 -15.57 -11.96 9.03
CA ASN A 121 -16.73 -11.09 8.92
C ASN A 121 -18.07 -11.84 8.71
N ASP A 122 -18.08 -13.17 8.83
CA ASP A 122 -19.26 -14.04 8.71
C ASP A 122 -19.99 -13.90 7.36
N LEU A 123 -19.24 -13.72 6.26
CA LEU A 123 -19.79 -13.56 4.92
C LEU A 123 -20.11 -14.90 4.26
N GLU A 124 -21.20 -14.93 3.50
CA GLU A 124 -21.48 -16.05 2.58
C GLU A 124 -20.50 -16.03 1.42
N ILE A 125 -19.76 -17.12 1.21
CA ILE A 125 -18.74 -17.22 0.16
C ILE A 125 -19.31 -17.95 -1.07
N ILE A 126 -19.23 -17.29 -2.23
CA ILE A 126 -19.59 -17.89 -3.52
C ILE A 126 -18.31 -18.07 -4.35
N PRO A 127 -17.79 -19.29 -4.51
CA PRO A 127 -16.61 -19.53 -5.31
C PRO A 127 -16.92 -19.42 -6.81
N VAL A 128 -16.04 -18.71 -7.54
CA VAL A 128 -16.14 -18.50 -8.99
C VAL A 128 -14.80 -18.78 -9.63
N ILE A 129 -14.73 -19.73 -10.55
CA ILE A 129 -13.56 -19.97 -11.39
C ILE A 129 -13.69 -19.12 -12.65
N ASN A 130 -12.77 -18.19 -12.83
CA ASN A 130 -12.73 -17.26 -13.97
C ASN A 130 -11.70 -17.67 -15.02
N LYS A 131 -11.80 -17.08 -16.20
CA LYS A 131 -10.92 -17.30 -17.35
C LYS A 131 -10.96 -18.74 -17.88
N ILE A 132 -12.12 -19.37 -17.82
CA ILE A 132 -12.34 -20.74 -18.36
C ILE A 132 -12.17 -20.81 -19.89
N ASP A 133 -12.14 -19.66 -20.56
CA ASP A 133 -11.91 -19.51 -22.01
C ASP A 133 -10.42 -19.62 -22.40
N MET A 134 -9.50 -19.68 -21.45
CA MET A 134 -8.07 -19.76 -21.72
C MET A 134 -7.63 -21.19 -22.02
N ASP A 135 -6.77 -21.39 -23.02
CA ASP A 135 -6.24 -22.72 -23.41
C ASP A 135 -5.49 -23.45 -22.28
N GLY A 136 -4.98 -22.71 -21.30
CA GLY A 136 -4.27 -23.23 -20.12
C GLY A 136 -5.15 -23.44 -18.89
N ALA A 137 -6.50 -23.39 -19.01
CA ALA A 137 -7.41 -23.53 -17.89
C ALA A 137 -7.36 -24.97 -17.29
N MET A 138 -7.12 -25.05 -15.99
CA MET A 138 -7.04 -26.31 -15.21
C MET A 138 -8.25 -26.42 -14.29
N ILE A 139 -9.47 -26.42 -14.88
CA ILE A 139 -10.73 -26.27 -14.14
C ILE A 139 -10.86 -27.31 -13.04
N ALA A 140 -10.68 -28.60 -13.33
CA ALA A 140 -10.83 -29.68 -12.35
C ALA A 140 -9.82 -29.57 -11.19
N GLU A 141 -8.55 -29.20 -11.48
CA GLU A 141 -7.54 -29.00 -10.45
C GLU A 141 -7.88 -27.81 -9.53
N VAL A 142 -8.43 -26.73 -10.12
CA VAL A 142 -8.83 -25.53 -9.36
C VAL A 142 -10.10 -25.78 -8.54
N GLU A 143 -11.03 -26.58 -9.05
CA GLU A 143 -12.19 -27.05 -8.27
C GLU A 143 -11.75 -27.82 -7.03
N ASP A 144 -10.83 -28.78 -7.18
CA ASP A 144 -10.29 -29.56 -6.05
C ASP A 144 -9.62 -28.63 -5.03
N GLN A 145 -8.82 -27.65 -5.47
CA GLN A 145 -8.21 -26.66 -4.58
C GLN A 145 -9.24 -25.86 -3.79
N ILE A 146 -10.33 -25.43 -4.42
CA ILE A 146 -11.41 -24.66 -3.78
C ILE A 146 -12.15 -25.54 -2.78
N ILE A 147 -12.46 -26.79 -3.14
CA ILE A 147 -13.14 -27.74 -2.26
C ILE A 147 -12.31 -28.00 -1.00
N ASP A 148 -11.01 -28.23 -1.18
CA ASP A 148 -10.10 -28.46 -0.06
C ASP A 148 -9.97 -27.23 0.86
N LEU A 149 -10.03 -26.01 0.29
CA LEU A 149 -9.85 -24.78 1.05
C LEU A 149 -11.11 -24.37 1.84
N ILE A 150 -12.31 -24.45 1.21
CA ILE A 150 -13.56 -23.96 1.82
C ILE A 150 -14.48 -25.07 2.30
N GLY A 151 -14.26 -26.32 1.86
CA GLY A 151 -15.14 -27.45 2.19
C GLY A 151 -16.50 -27.41 1.48
N CYS A 152 -16.63 -26.67 0.36
CA CYS A 152 -17.84 -26.59 -0.43
C CYS A 152 -18.02 -27.85 -1.31
N LYS A 153 -19.21 -28.02 -1.90
CA LYS A 153 -19.43 -29.04 -2.90
C LYS A 153 -19.04 -28.53 -4.29
N GLN A 154 -18.69 -29.44 -5.20
CA GLN A 154 -18.36 -29.11 -6.59
C GLN A 154 -19.51 -28.37 -7.29
N GLU A 155 -20.76 -28.74 -7.02
CA GLU A 155 -21.97 -28.09 -7.57
C GLU A 155 -22.16 -26.62 -7.12
N ASP A 156 -21.48 -26.20 -6.06
CA ASP A 156 -21.53 -24.83 -5.54
C ASP A 156 -20.54 -23.90 -6.25
N ILE A 157 -19.60 -24.45 -7.02
CA ILE A 157 -18.56 -23.69 -7.72
C ILE A 157 -19.10 -23.23 -9.07
N LEU A 158 -19.02 -21.92 -9.32
CA LEU A 158 -19.45 -21.32 -10.57
C LEU A 158 -18.28 -21.20 -11.55
N HIS A 159 -18.58 -21.37 -12.83
CA HIS A 159 -17.61 -21.26 -13.90
C HIS A 159 -17.92 -20.03 -14.75
N ALA A 160 -16.93 -19.17 -14.98
CA ALA A 160 -17.13 -17.93 -15.70
C ALA A 160 -15.94 -17.55 -16.59
N SER A 161 -16.25 -16.77 -17.61
CA SER A 161 -15.27 -15.95 -18.31
C SER A 161 -15.77 -14.51 -18.33
N ALA A 162 -15.21 -13.69 -17.47
CA ALA A 162 -15.52 -12.26 -17.43
C ALA A 162 -15.24 -11.59 -18.78
N LYS A 163 -14.24 -12.07 -19.54
CA LYS A 163 -13.89 -11.55 -20.86
C LYS A 163 -14.97 -11.85 -21.91
N THR A 164 -15.51 -13.04 -21.93
CA THR A 164 -16.48 -13.48 -22.97
C THR A 164 -17.94 -13.35 -22.53
N GLY A 165 -18.20 -13.13 -21.22
CA GLY A 165 -19.53 -13.01 -20.65
C GLY A 165 -20.17 -14.35 -20.26
N ILE A 166 -19.45 -15.46 -20.36
CA ILE A 166 -19.94 -16.78 -19.95
C ILE A 166 -20.10 -16.84 -18.43
N GLY A 167 -21.21 -17.40 -17.92
CA GLY A 167 -21.45 -17.64 -16.50
C GLY A 167 -21.92 -16.42 -15.70
N ILE A 168 -22.16 -15.27 -16.34
CA ILE A 168 -22.52 -14.03 -15.63
C ILE A 168 -23.94 -14.09 -15.04
N GLU A 169 -24.89 -14.67 -15.77
CA GLU A 169 -26.27 -14.83 -15.30
C GLU A 169 -26.34 -15.78 -14.10
N GLU A 170 -25.56 -16.86 -14.14
CA GLU A 170 -25.42 -17.84 -13.05
C GLU A 170 -24.85 -17.17 -11.80
N ILE A 171 -23.85 -16.30 -11.94
CA ILE A 171 -23.28 -15.51 -10.83
C ILE A 171 -24.34 -14.59 -10.22
N LEU A 172 -25.09 -13.82 -11.04
CA LEU A 172 -26.17 -12.95 -10.55
C LEU A 172 -27.27 -13.75 -9.85
N THR A 173 -27.63 -14.91 -10.38
CA THR A 173 -28.59 -15.84 -9.77
C THR A 173 -28.09 -16.35 -8.42
N ALA A 174 -26.82 -16.73 -8.32
CA ALA A 174 -26.21 -17.20 -7.08
C ALA A 174 -26.15 -16.08 -6.02
N ILE A 175 -25.79 -14.85 -6.40
CA ILE A 175 -25.83 -13.68 -5.51
C ILE A 175 -27.22 -13.52 -4.88
N ILE A 176 -28.28 -13.59 -5.69
CA ILE A 176 -29.66 -13.43 -5.22
C ILE A 176 -30.08 -14.56 -4.30
N LYS A 177 -29.75 -15.82 -4.67
CA LYS A 177 -30.22 -17.01 -3.95
C LYS A 177 -29.42 -17.34 -2.70
N ARG A 178 -28.10 -17.13 -2.71
CA ARG A 178 -27.20 -17.59 -1.66
C ARG A 178 -26.86 -16.48 -0.66
N ILE A 179 -26.60 -15.24 -1.11
CA ILE A 179 -26.29 -14.16 -0.19
C ILE A 179 -27.53 -13.79 0.60
N PRO A 180 -27.46 -13.76 1.93
CA PRO A 180 -28.61 -13.39 2.76
C PRO A 180 -28.98 -11.92 2.55
N ALA A 181 -30.26 -11.61 2.75
CA ALA A 181 -30.67 -10.21 2.81
C ALA A 181 -30.10 -9.53 4.05
N PRO A 182 -29.80 -8.22 3.98
CA PRO A 182 -29.31 -7.47 5.13
C PRO A 182 -30.24 -7.62 6.33
N LYS A 183 -29.64 -7.81 7.51
CA LYS A 183 -30.37 -7.81 8.79
C LYS A 183 -30.43 -6.36 9.29
N GLY A 184 -31.54 -5.98 9.93
CA GLY A 184 -31.68 -4.64 10.53
C GLY A 184 -33.15 -4.24 10.71
N ASP A 185 -33.36 -3.17 11.48
CA ASP A 185 -34.65 -2.60 11.74
C ASP A 185 -34.68 -1.14 11.26
N VAL A 186 -35.64 -0.83 10.38
CA VAL A 186 -35.83 0.50 9.80
C VAL A 186 -36.32 1.52 10.82
N ASP A 187 -37.04 1.06 11.86
CA ASP A 187 -37.62 1.89 12.90
C ASP A 187 -36.71 2.07 14.14
N ALA A 188 -35.60 1.34 14.19
CA ALA A 188 -34.58 1.49 15.22
C ALA A 188 -33.80 2.81 15.11
N PRO A 189 -33.05 3.21 16.16
CA PRO A 189 -32.11 4.33 16.05
C PRO A 189 -31.13 4.13 14.92
N LEU A 190 -30.77 5.22 14.22
CA LEU A 190 -29.80 5.17 13.12
C LEU A 190 -28.46 4.62 13.58
N GLN A 191 -27.96 3.65 12.84
CA GLN A 191 -26.67 3.03 13.03
C GLN A 191 -26.08 2.73 11.64
N ALA A 192 -25.17 3.59 11.18
CA ALA A 192 -24.53 3.46 9.88
C ALA A 192 -23.02 3.44 10.03
N LEU A 193 -22.38 2.50 9.36
CA LEU A 193 -20.93 2.30 9.33
C LEU A 193 -20.31 3.13 8.23
N ILE A 194 -19.28 3.90 8.54
CA ILE A 194 -18.46 4.59 7.54
C ILE A 194 -17.41 3.58 7.03
N PHE A 195 -17.47 3.21 5.76
CA PHE A 195 -16.48 2.31 5.19
C PHE A 195 -15.43 3.04 4.31
N ASP A 196 -15.74 4.26 3.80
CA ASP A 196 -14.79 5.10 3.07
C ASP A 196 -15.19 6.58 3.10
N SER A 197 -14.29 7.47 2.66
CA SER A 197 -14.57 8.87 2.49
C SER A 197 -13.73 9.49 1.38
N VAL A 198 -14.28 10.49 0.68
CA VAL A 198 -13.60 11.21 -0.40
C VAL A 198 -13.75 12.71 -0.19
N PHE A 199 -12.67 13.45 -0.35
CA PHE A 199 -12.71 14.91 -0.32
C PHE A 199 -13.07 15.47 -1.69
N ASN A 200 -14.02 16.39 -1.69
CA ASN A 200 -14.39 17.19 -2.85
C ASN A 200 -14.20 18.66 -2.52
N SER A 201 -13.45 19.38 -3.35
CA SER A 201 -13.11 20.81 -3.11
C SER A 201 -14.33 21.73 -2.98
N PHE A 202 -15.46 21.37 -3.59
CA PHE A 202 -16.71 22.16 -3.56
C PHE A 202 -17.68 21.70 -2.48
N ARG A 203 -17.74 20.41 -2.18
CA ARG A 203 -18.74 19.80 -1.29
C ARG A 203 -18.19 19.39 0.09
N GLY A 204 -16.88 19.52 0.29
CA GLY A 204 -16.21 19.02 1.49
C GLY A 204 -16.04 17.48 1.46
N ILE A 205 -16.03 16.86 2.63
CA ILE A 205 -15.87 15.41 2.74
C ILE A 205 -17.20 14.73 2.45
N ILE A 206 -17.19 13.83 1.49
CA ILE A 206 -18.28 12.93 1.15
C ILE A 206 -18.00 11.61 1.88
N VAL A 207 -18.90 11.22 2.78
CA VAL A 207 -18.74 10.01 3.60
C VAL A 207 -19.57 8.89 2.98
N TYR A 208 -18.94 7.74 2.71
CA TYR A 208 -19.60 6.54 2.23
C TYR A 208 -19.96 5.64 3.41
N TYR A 209 -21.21 5.20 3.45
CA TYR A 209 -21.73 4.42 4.56
C TYR A 209 -22.56 3.22 4.11
N ARG A 210 -22.70 2.30 5.05
CA ARG A 210 -23.65 1.19 5.07
C ARG A 210 -24.60 1.38 6.25
N ILE A 211 -25.91 1.43 6.01
CA ILE A 211 -26.91 1.54 7.09
C ILE A 211 -27.26 0.14 7.61
N PHE A 212 -26.98 -0.12 8.88
CA PHE A 212 -27.36 -1.35 9.57
C PHE A 212 -28.75 -1.24 10.16
N ASN A 213 -29.05 -0.15 10.86
CA ASN A 213 -30.34 0.11 11.47
C ASN A 213 -30.81 1.54 11.22
N GLY A 214 -32.11 1.73 11.27
CA GLY A 214 -32.74 3.06 11.22
C GLY A 214 -32.89 3.60 9.79
N THR A 215 -33.16 4.90 9.75
CA THR A 215 -33.36 5.68 8.53
C THR A 215 -32.61 7.00 8.66
N LEU A 216 -31.92 7.40 7.59
CA LEU A 216 -31.26 8.70 7.49
C LEU A 216 -31.96 9.56 6.44
N LYS A 217 -32.34 10.78 6.81
CA LYS A 217 -33.02 11.74 5.92
C LYS A 217 -32.14 12.96 5.67
N LYS A 218 -32.36 13.57 4.52
CA LYS A 218 -31.77 14.87 4.23
C LYS A 218 -32.22 15.89 5.28
N GLY A 219 -31.27 16.62 5.88
CA GLY A 219 -31.50 17.63 6.91
C GLY A 219 -31.44 17.09 8.34
N ASP A 220 -31.30 15.77 8.54
CA ASP A 220 -31.12 15.22 9.87
C ASP A 220 -29.82 15.71 10.52
N LYS A 221 -29.88 15.94 11.85
CA LYS A 221 -28.68 16.18 12.63
C LYS A 221 -28.06 14.83 12.99
N ILE A 222 -26.87 14.60 12.46
CA ILE A 222 -26.11 13.37 12.69
C ILE A 222 -24.94 13.63 13.64
N LYS A 223 -24.53 12.56 14.32
CA LYS A 223 -23.39 12.55 15.23
C LYS A 223 -22.46 11.38 14.87
N PHE A 224 -21.17 11.64 14.86
CA PHE A 224 -20.14 10.61 14.75
C PHE A 224 -19.80 10.09 16.15
N SER A 225 -19.90 8.79 16.36
CA SER A 225 -19.79 8.20 17.70
C SER A 225 -18.41 8.37 18.32
N ASN A 226 -17.33 8.17 17.55
CA ASN A 226 -15.95 8.28 18.04
C ASN A 226 -15.51 9.72 18.30
N THR A 227 -15.81 10.62 17.35
CA THR A 227 -15.37 12.02 17.47
C THR A 227 -16.34 12.85 18.31
N GLY A 228 -17.56 12.36 18.53
CA GLY A 228 -18.62 13.06 19.25
C GLY A 228 -19.16 14.31 18.56
N LYS A 229 -18.67 14.63 17.35
CA LYS A 229 -19.05 15.85 16.61
C LYS A 229 -20.39 15.68 15.90
N GLU A 230 -21.10 16.79 15.79
CA GLU A 230 -22.45 16.85 15.23
C GLU A 230 -22.46 17.69 13.95
N TYR A 231 -23.18 17.23 12.92
CA TYR A 231 -23.32 17.87 11.62
C TYR A 231 -24.74 17.74 11.09
N SER A 232 -25.07 18.52 10.05
CA SER A 232 -26.29 18.35 9.29
C SER A 232 -26.02 17.46 8.08
N ALA A 233 -26.91 16.53 7.79
CA ALA A 233 -26.90 15.74 6.57
C ALA A 233 -27.46 16.58 5.41
N ASP A 234 -26.62 17.41 4.79
CA ASP A 234 -27.05 18.36 3.74
C ASP A 234 -27.56 17.64 2.50
N GLU A 235 -26.96 16.50 2.17
CA GLU A 235 -27.40 15.62 1.11
C GLU A 235 -27.15 14.16 1.50
N VAL A 236 -28.10 13.29 1.20
CA VAL A 236 -27.99 11.83 1.34
C VAL A 236 -28.38 11.17 0.04
N GLY A 237 -27.82 10.01 -0.26
CA GLY A 237 -28.13 9.32 -1.49
C GLY A 237 -27.47 7.97 -1.64
N ILE A 238 -27.61 7.40 -2.82
CA ILE A 238 -27.04 6.11 -3.23
C ILE A 238 -25.96 6.34 -4.29
N LEU A 239 -25.09 5.35 -4.46
CA LEU A 239 -24.02 5.36 -5.44
C LEU A 239 -24.44 4.52 -6.65
N LYS A 240 -24.57 5.16 -7.81
CA LYS A 240 -24.58 4.53 -9.13
C LYS A 240 -23.24 4.85 -9.81
N ILE A 241 -23.18 5.01 -11.12
CA ILE A 241 -21.97 5.55 -11.78
C ILE A 241 -21.60 6.92 -11.19
N GLY A 242 -22.60 7.67 -10.74
CA GLY A 242 -22.47 8.93 -10.00
C GLY A 242 -23.33 8.93 -8.75
N MET A 243 -23.19 9.98 -7.97
CA MET A 243 -23.98 10.21 -6.76
C MET A 243 -25.43 10.52 -7.14
N MET A 244 -26.38 9.74 -6.63
CA MET A 244 -27.82 9.91 -6.84
C MET A 244 -28.50 10.37 -5.55
N PRO A 245 -28.87 11.66 -5.42
CA PRO A 245 -29.53 12.17 -4.22
C PRO A 245 -30.88 11.49 -3.98
N LYS A 246 -31.15 11.19 -2.70
CA LYS A 246 -32.42 10.64 -2.21
C LYS A 246 -32.99 11.56 -1.12
N LYS A 247 -34.28 11.44 -0.85
CA LYS A 247 -34.89 12.13 0.30
C LYS A 247 -34.57 11.43 1.61
N GLU A 248 -34.53 10.09 1.57
CA GLU A 248 -34.20 9.20 2.67
C GLU A 248 -33.51 7.93 2.19
N VAL A 249 -32.73 7.32 3.06
CA VAL A 249 -32.06 6.03 2.89
C VAL A 249 -32.31 5.21 4.17
N LYS A 250 -32.37 3.88 4.05
CA LYS A 250 -32.87 2.98 5.11
C LYS A 250 -31.89 1.86 5.42
N ALA A 251 -32.14 1.16 6.53
CA ALA A 251 -31.42 -0.07 6.85
C ALA A 251 -31.34 -0.99 5.63
N GLY A 252 -30.13 -1.46 5.34
CA GLY A 252 -29.82 -2.24 4.14
C GLY A 252 -29.14 -1.45 3.03
N ASP A 253 -29.33 -0.14 2.95
CA ASP A 253 -28.77 0.68 1.88
C ASP A 253 -27.27 0.96 2.06
N VAL A 254 -26.54 0.99 0.95
CA VAL A 254 -25.19 1.52 0.79
C VAL A 254 -25.28 2.84 0.06
N GLY A 255 -24.61 3.88 0.59
CA GLY A 255 -24.76 5.21 0.01
C GLY A 255 -23.76 6.21 0.54
N TYR A 256 -24.11 7.48 0.39
CA TYR A 256 -23.26 8.60 0.78
C TYR A 256 -24.02 9.67 1.55
N VAL A 257 -23.29 10.43 2.39
CA VAL A 257 -23.77 11.65 3.03
C VAL A 257 -22.76 12.77 2.84
N ILE A 258 -23.28 13.97 2.57
CA ILE A 258 -22.51 15.22 2.49
C ILE A 258 -22.91 16.07 3.69
N THR A 259 -21.92 16.54 4.43
CA THR A 259 -22.12 17.27 5.70
C THR A 259 -21.35 18.60 5.75
N GLY A 260 -20.68 18.98 4.65
CA GLY A 260 -19.87 20.19 4.58
C GLY A 260 -18.60 20.18 5.45
N ILE A 261 -18.18 19.03 5.95
CA ILE A 261 -16.94 18.86 6.73
C ILE A 261 -15.74 19.15 5.84
N LYS A 262 -14.79 19.97 6.33
CA LYS A 262 -13.57 20.33 5.61
C LYS A 262 -12.30 19.73 6.19
N ASN A 263 -12.36 19.18 7.40
CA ASN A 263 -11.21 18.64 8.12
C ASN A 263 -11.30 17.11 8.20
N ALA A 264 -10.35 16.41 7.60
CA ALA A 264 -10.31 14.94 7.58
C ALA A 264 -10.26 14.31 8.99
N LYS A 265 -9.63 14.97 9.95
CA LYS A 265 -9.52 14.47 11.34
C LYS A 265 -10.87 14.35 12.04
N GLU A 266 -11.92 14.94 11.47
CA GLU A 266 -13.27 14.92 12.01
C GLU A 266 -14.10 13.73 11.53
N VAL A 267 -13.67 13.06 10.45
CA VAL A 267 -14.29 11.84 9.92
C VAL A 267 -13.27 10.71 10.05
N LYS A 268 -13.58 9.74 10.88
CA LYS A 268 -12.79 8.51 10.93
C LYS A 268 -13.53 7.41 10.18
N VAL A 269 -12.87 6.81 9.20
CA VAL A 269 -13.41 5.62 8.56
C VAL A 269 -13.47 4.50 9.59
N GLY A 270 -14.58 3.74 9.60
CA GLY A 270 -14.89 2.78 10.65
C GLY A 270 -15.73 3.35 11.81
N ASP A 271 -15.97 4.66 11.83
CA ASP A 271 -16.86 5.25 12.82
C ASP A 271 -18.33 4.96 12.51
N THR A 272 -19.16 5.09 13.53
CA THR A 272 -20.61 4.92 13.44
C THR A 272 -21.30 6.27 13.36
N ILE A 273 -22.17 6.44 12.37
CA ILE A 273 -23.07 7.59 12.26
C ILE A 273 -24.38 7.25 12.97
N THR A 274 -24.84 8.14 13.84
CA THR A 274 -26.15 8.09 14.48
C THR A 274 -26.85 9.44 14.40
N THR A 275 -28.15 9.51 14.75
CA THR A 275 -28.86 10.80 14.83
C THR A 275 -28.73 11.41 16.23
N THR A 276 -28.62 12.74 16.29
CA THR A 276 -28.51 13.47 17.58
C THR A 276 -29.77 13.32 18.45
N ASN A 277 -30.94 13.26 17.79
CA ASN A 277 -32.23 13.20 18.50
C ASN A 277 -32.53 11.82 19.09
N ASN A 278 -32.06 10.75 18.45
CA ASN A 278 -32.26 9.36 18.87
C ASN A 278 -30.99 8.57 18.64
N PRO A 279 -29.94 8.77 19.48
CA PRO A 279 -28.64 8.13 19.27
C PRO A 279 -28.71 6.63 19.54
N CYS A 280 -27.97 5.85 18.77
CA CYS A 280 -27.77 4.43 19.03
C CYS A 280 -27.01 4.23 20.36
N LYS A 281 -27.31 3.14 21.05
CA LYS A 281 -26.68 2.83 22.35
C LYS A 281 -25.26 2.28 22.17
N GLU A 282 -25.02 1.55 21.10
CA GLU A 282 -23.75 0.86 20.81
C GLU A 282 -23.24 1.30 19.44
N SER A 283 -21.95 1.55 19.35
CA SER A 283 -21.28 1.75 18.07
C SER A 283 -21.05 0.40 17.40
N ILE A 284 -21.03 0.39 16.06
CA ILE A 284 -20.65 -0.80 15.31
C ILE A 284 -19.19 -1.10 15.64
N GLN A 285 -18.93 -2.29 16.16
CA GLN A 285 -17.57 -2.74 16.41
C GLN A 285 -16.89 -3.03 15.08
N GLY A 286 -15.63 -2.68 14.96
CA GLY A 286 -14.93 -3.24 13.85
C GLY A 286 -13.76 -2.51 13.23
N PHE A 287 -13.26 -1.37 13.75
CA PHE A 287 -12.06 -0.82 13.13
C PHE A 287 -10.97 -0.50 14.12
N GLU A 288 -9.88 -1.24 13.99
CA GLU A 288 -8.62 -0.85 14.59
C GLU A 288 -8.02 0.33 13.82
N GLU A 289 -7.34 1.21 14.54
CA GLU A 289 -6.59 2.29 13.93
C GLU A 289 -5.43 1.70 13.12
N VAL A 290 -5.35 2.04 11.83
CA VAL A 290 -4.28 1.55 10.94
C VAL A 290 -2.96 2.09 11.42
N LYS A 291 -2.01 1.20 11.70
CA LYS A 291 -0.64 1.58 12.05
C LYS A 291 0.22 1.50 10.79
N PRO A 292 0.87 2.60 10.42
CA PRO A 292 1.85 2.57 9.33
C PRO A 292 2.96 1.55 9.62
N MET A 293 3.40 0.86 8.59
CA MET A 293 4.45 -0.14 8.66
C MET A 293 5.77 0.35 8.09
N VAL A 294 5.69 1.25 7.09
CA VAL A 294 6.83 1.81 6.38
C VAL A 294 6.85 3.32 6.57
N PHE A 295 8.02 3.87 6.84
CA PHE A 295 8.20 5.30 7.05
C PHE A 295 9.26 5.86 6.12
N ALA A 296 8.96 6.96 5.43
CA ALA A 296 9.93 7.69 4.61
C ALA A 296 9.72 9.20 4.77
N GLY A 297 10.80 9.97 4.59
CA GLY A 297 10.72 11.43 4.49
C GLY A 297 10.33 11.82 3.07
N ILE A 298 9.41 12.75 2.91
CA ILE A 298 9.06 13.39 1.63
C ILE A 298 9.45 14.85 1.70
N PHE A 299 10.32 15.28 0.78
CA PHE A 299 10.87 16.64 0.73
C PHE A 299 10.59 17.23 -0.65
N PRO A 300 10.30 18.55 -0.73
CA PRO A 300 10.20 19.21 -2.04
C PRO A 300 11.60 19.30 -2.68
N ILE A 301 11.65 19.30 -4.02
CA ILE A 301 12.93 19.53 -4.73
C ILE A 301 13.45 20.94 -4.46
N ASN A 302 12.56 21.92 -4.52
CA ASN A 302 12.87 23.30 -4.18
C ASN A 302 12.34 23.60 -2.77
N THR A 303 13.21 24.07 -1.88
CA THR A 303 12.83 24.38 -0.49
C THR A 303 11.71 25.41 -0.36
N ASP A 304 11.56 26.29 -1.34
CA ASP A 304 10.52 27.33 -1.37
C ASP A 304 9.10 26.73 -1.60
N GLU A 305 9.00 25.51 -2.13
CA GLU A 305 7.73 24.80 -2.41
C GLU A 305 7.19 24.04 -1.19
N PHE A 306 7.82 24.18 0.00
CA PHE A 306 7.42 23.44 1.20
C PHE A 306 5.95 23.69 1.61
N GLU A 307 5.48 24.93 1.57
CA GLU A 307 4.10 25.26 1.93
C GLU A 307 3.08 24.67 0.92
N GLU A 308 3.44 24.63 -0.36
CA GLU A 308 2.62 23.99 -1.40
C GLU A 308 2.56 22.47 -1.20
N LEU A 309 3.71 21.86 -0.88
CA LEU A 309 3.77 20.44 -0.54
C LEU A 309 2.91 20.12 0.68
N ARG A 310 2.91 20.97 1.71
CA ARG A 310 2.05 20.79 2.88
C ARG A 310 0.57 20.76 2.50
N ASP A 311 0.13 21.72 1.70
CA ASP A 311 -1.26 21.79 1.24
C ASP A 311 -1.65 20.53 0.42
N CYS A 312 -0.72 20.02 -0.40
CA CYS A 312 -0.91 18.79 -1.17
C CYS A 312 -1.00 17.56 -0.26
N MET A 313 -0.12 17.44 0.74
CA MET A 313 -0.15 16.35 1.71
C MET A 313 -1.45 16.34 2.53
N GLU A 314 -1.93 17.51 2.96
CA GLU A 314 -3.22 17.65 3.65
C GLU A 314 -4.38 17.19 2.76
N LYS A 315 -4.39 17.58 1.48
CA LYS A 315 -5.42 17.14 0.51
C LYS A 315 -5.36 15.64 0.24
N LEU A 316 -4.15 15.07 0.13
CA LEU A 316 -3.99 13.62 -0.02
C LEU A 316 -4.52 12.87 1.20
N GLN A 317 -4.21 13.32 2.42
CA GLN A 317 -4.69 12.72 3.66
C GLN A 317 -6.23 12.76 3.78
N LEU A 318 -6.88 13.77 3.18
CA LEU A 318 -8.35 13.84 3.10
C LEU A 318 -8.94 12.67 2.30
N ASN A 319 -8.18 12.21 1.29
CA ASN A 319 -8.58 11.14 0.39
C ASN A 319 -8.01 9.77 0.79
N ASP A 320 -7.02 9.76 1.68
CA ASP A 320 -6.33 8.56 2.13
C ASP A 320 -6.11 8.61 3.63
N ALA A 321 -7.04 8.02 4.37
CA ALA A 321 -7.03 8.02 5.83
C ALA A 321 -5.87 7.20 6.43
N SER A 322 -5.21 6.37 5.64
CA SER A 322 -4.07 5.55 6.06
C SER A 322 -2.75 6.33 6.01
N LEU A 323 -2.68 7.41 5.22
CA LEU A 323 -1.52 8.27 5.15
C LEU A 323 -1.38 9.10 6.44
N THR A 324 -0.27 8.92 7.13
CA THR A 324 0.10 9.76 8.26
C THR A 324 1.34 10.57 7.94
N PHE A 325 1.40 11.82 8.37
CA PHE A 325 2.60 12.64 8.19
C PHE A 325 2.80 13.64 9.34
N GLU A 326 4.04 13.93 9.60
CA GLU A 326 4.50 14.92 10.58
C GLU A 326 5.66 15.74 10.01
N LEU A 327 5.90 16.91 10.57
CA LEU A 327 7.00 17.77 10.13
C LEU A 327 8.36 17.09 10.36
N GLU A 328 9.21 17.12 9.36
CA GLU A 328 10.58 16.64 9.42
C GLU A 328 11.55 17.71 8.90
N THR A 329 12.74 17.76 9.48
CA THR A 329 13.82 18.65 9.04
C THR A 329 15.05 17.82 8.76
N SER A 330 15.59 17.95 7.56
CA SER A 330 16.87 17.35 7.14
C SER A 330 17.92 18.43 6.96
N GLN A 331 19.15 18.15 7.38
CA GLN A 331 20.28 19.08 7.15
C GLN A 331 20.61 19.18 5.66
N ALA A 332 20.37 18.10 4.90
CA ALA A 332 20.65 18.03 3.47
C ALA A 332 19.52 18.57 2.60
N LEU A 333 18.26 18.34 3.00
CA LEU A 333 17.06 18.58 2.16
C LEU A 333 16.16 19.73 2.67
N GLY A 334 16.43 20.28 3.86
CA GLY A 334 15.62 21.33 4.46
C GLY A 334 14.36 20.82 5.15
N PHE A 335 13.24 21.52 4.96
CA PHE A 335 11.94 21.16 5.56
C PHE A 335 11.17 20.19 4.66
N GLY A 336 10.53 19.22 5.28
CA GLY A 336 9.70 18.21 4.61
C GLY A 336 8.77 17.51 5.60
N PHE A 337 8.34 16.33 5.24
CA PHE A 337 7.41 15.53 6.05
C PHE A 337 7.92 14.11 6.23
N ARG A 338 7.85 13.62 7.46
CA ARG A 338 7.97 12.20 7.78
C ARG A 338 6.61 11.55 7.58
N CYS A 339 6.52 10.67 6.60
CA CYS A 339 5.29 10.01 6.22
C CYS A 339 5.31 8.55 6.67
N GLY A 340 4.15 8.07 7.11
CA GLY A 340 3.90 6.66 7.39
C GLY A 340 2.96 6.08 6.36
N PHE A 341 3.31 4.90 5.84
CA PHE A 341 2.64 4.18 4.77
C PHE A 341 2.28 2.76 5.19
N LEU A 342 1.28 2.17 4.55
CA LEU A 342 0.89 0.77 4.78
C LEU A 342 1.96 -0.21 4.29
N GLY A 343 2.61 0.11 3.16
CA GLY A 343 3.65 -0.69 2.53
C GLY A 343 4.37 0.11 1.44
N MET A 344 5.20 -0.58 0.65
CA MET A 344 5.98 0.05 -0.41
C MET A 344 5.11 0.51 -1.58
N LEU A 345 4.14 -0.29 -2.00
CA LEU A 345 3.23 0.09 -3.09
C LEU A 345 2.41 1.32 -2.70
N HIS A 346 1.95 1.41 -1.45
CA HIS A 346 1.26 2.60 -0.96
C HIS A 346 2.16 3.85 -1.04
N MET A 347 3.44 3.74 -0.65
CA MET A 347 4.41 4.85 -0.76
C MET A 347 4.59 5.30 -2.22
N GLU A 348 4.75 4.36 -3.15
CA GLU A 348 4.88 4.67 -4.59
C GLU A 348 3.64 5.38 -5.14
N ILE A 349 2.46 4.90 -4.76
CA ILE A 349 1.18 5.51 -5.17
C ILE A 349 1.08 6.95 -4.66
N ILE A 350 1.40 7.21 -3.40
CA ILE A 350 1.39 8.57 -2.85
C ILE A 350 2.38 9.47 -3.58
N GLN A 351 3.59 8.98 -3.88
CA GLN A 351 4.58 9.73 -4.65
C GLN A 351 4.08 10.06 -6.07
N GLU A 352 3.55 9.08 -6.79
CA GLU A 352 2.99 9.30 -8.13
C GLU A 352 1.78 10.23 -8.12
N ARG A 353 0.93 10.16 -7.10
CA ARG A 353 -0.19 11.09 -6.94
C ARG A 353 0.25 12.52 -6.69
N LEU A 354 1.29 12.74 -5.86
CA LEU A 354 1.89 14.06 -5.67
C LEU A 354 2.37 14.65 -7.00
N GLU A 355 3.03 13.85 -7.83
CA GLU A 355 3.53 14.28 -9.12
C GLU A 355 2.39 14.55 -10.13
N ARG A 356 1.43 13.62 -10.29
CA ARG A 356 0.40 13.69 -11.34
C ARG A 356 -0.79 14.58 -10.99
N GLU A 357 -1.31 14.50 -9.76
CA GLU A 357 -2.51 15.24 -9.35
C GLU A 357 -2.16 16.67 -8.92
N PHE A 358 -0.97 16.88 -8.33
CA PHE A 358 -0.58 18.17 -7.76
C PHE A 358 0.63 18.82 -8.44
N ASN A 359 1.23 18.15 -9.43
CA ASN A 359 2.46 18.59 -10.12
C ASN A 359 3.61 18.92 -9.16
N GLN A 360 3.69 18.15 -8.04
CA GLN A 360 4.72 18.28 -7.01
C GLN A 360 5.76 17.18 -7.17
N SER A 361 6.95 17.56 -7.65
CA SER A 361 8.09 16.64 -7.68
C SER A 361 8.78 16.61 -6.32
N VAL A 362 8.94 15.41 -5.78
CA VAL A 362 9.43 15.22 -4.40
C VAL A 362 10.66 14.31 -4.34
N ILE A 363 11.47 14.51 -3.30
CA ILE A 363 12.57 13.61 -2.93
C ILE A 363 12.07 12.72 -1.79
N THR A 364 12.10 11.41 -2.00
CA THR A 364 11.77 10.44 -0.97
C THR A 364 13.05 9.89 -0.34
N THR A 365 13.15 9.91 0.99
CA THR A 365 14.29 9.32 1.70
C THR A 365 14.17 7.80 1.75
N VAL A 366 15.25 7.15 2.20
CA VAL A 366 15.27 5.68 2.41
C VAL A 366 14.10 5.26 3.30
N PRO A 367 13.22 4.36 2.84
CA PRO A 367 12.15 3.84 3.67
C PRO A 367 12.72 3.02 4.83
N ASN A 368 12.09 3.18 5.98
CA ASN A 368 12.43 2.45 7.19
C ASN A 368 11.17 1.88 7.83
N VAL A 369 11.35 0.84 8.64
CA VAL A 369 10.28 0.34 9.50
C VAL A 369 10.37 1.01 10.88
N SER A 370 9.34 0.84 11.70
CA SER A 370 9.34 1.30 13.09
C SER A 370 10.12 0.34 13.96
N PHE A 371 11.14 0.81 14.67
CA PHE A 371 11.90 0.06 15.68
C PHE A 371 11.52 0.51 17.08
N ILE A 372 11.72 -0.36 18.07
CA ILE A 372 11.55 -0.03 19.48
C ILE A 372 12.93 -0.11 20.16
N ALA A 373 13.42 1.02 20.61
CA ALA A 373 14.68 1.09 21.37
C ALA A 373 14.40 1.16 22.87
N HIS A 374 14.94 0.21 23.62
CA HIS A 374 14.94 0.21 25.08
C HIS A 374 16.24 0.82 25.58
N THR A 375 16.12 1.87 26.36
CA THR A 375 17.31 2.57 26.89
C THR A 375 17.74 2.00 28.25
N THR A 376 18.99 2.21 28.60
CA THR A 376 19.55 1.87 29.92
C THR A 376 18.84 2.58 31.09
N ARG A 377 18.06 3.64 30.79
CA ARG A 377 17.20 4.35 31.76
C ARG A 377 15.78 3.78 31.83
N LYS A 378 15.51 2.64 31.17
CA LYS A 378 14.18 1.98 31.06
C LYS A 378 13.14 2.83 30.33
N GLU A 379 13.56 3.76 29.48
CA GLU A 379 12.70 4.49 28.57
C GLU A 379 12.51 3.64 27.31
N VAL A 380 11.29 3.60 26.76
CA VAL A 380 10.96 2.93 25.51
C VAL A 380 10.73 4.00 24.44
N ILE A 381 11.55 3.99 23.41
CA ILE A 381 11.54 4.99 22.35
C ILE A 381 11.17 4.29 21.04
N THR A 382 10.10 4.75 20.38
CA THR A 382 9.79 4.33 19.01
C THR A 382 10.65 5.10 18.04
N VAL A 383 11.39 4.40 17.20
CA VAL A 383 12.33 4.97 16.23
C VAL A 383 11.82 4.72 14.81
N ASN A 384 11.22 5.73 14.23
CA ASN A 384 10.72 5.72 12.85
C ASN A 384 11.72 6.36 11.87
N ASN A 385 12.70 7.10 12.39
CA ASN A 385 13.69 7.83 11.61
C ASN A 385 15.09 7.51 12.16
N PRO A 386 16.10 7.26 11.31
CA PRO A 386 17.48 7.07 11.75
C PRO A 386 18.04 8.21 12.61
N THR A 387 17.55 9.46 12.43
CA THR A 387 17.98 10.61 13.25
C THR A 387 17.49 10.55 14.70
N GLN A 388 16.38 9.85 14.96
CA GLN A 388 15.80 9.66 16.30
C GLN A 388 16.50 8.56 17.09
N MET A 389 17.43 7.81 16.46
CA MET A 389 18.14 6.71 17.11
C MET A 389 18.97 7.25 18.28
N PRO A 390 18.77 6.77 19.53
CA PRO A 390 19.57 7.16 20.66
C PRO A 390 21.05 6.81 20.47
N ASP A 391 21.92 7.47 21.23
CA ASP A 391 23.34 7.11 21.26
C ASP A 391 23.51 5.62 21.62
N PRO A 392 24.33 4.85 20.89
CA PRO A 392 24.54 3.42 21.14
C PRO A 392 24.90 3.07 22.61
N SER A 393 25.56 3.97 23.32
CA SER A 393 25.90 3.79 24.73
C SER A 393 24.70 3.82 25.68
N ARG A 394 23.56 4.35 25.24
CA ARG A 394 22.31 4.46 26.00
C ARG A 394 21.30 3.38 25.66
N ILE A 395 21.58 2.56 24.66
CA ILE A 395 20.68 1.50 24.21
C ILE A 395 21.01 0.21 24.94
N GLU A 396 20.01 -0.39 25.58
CA GLU A 396 20.09 -1.72 26.18
C GLU A 396 19.80 -2.81 25.15
N ARG A 397 18.68 -2.65 24.41
CA ARG A 397 18.25 -3.55 23.33
C ARG A 397 17.39 -2.81 22.33
N ILE A 398 17.31 -3.38 21.12
CA ILE A 398 16.43 -2.88 20.04
C ILE A 398 15.57 -4.03 19.58
N GLU A 399 14.28 -3.73 19.36
CA GLU A 399 13.35 -4.66 18.76
C GLU A 399 12.99 -4.20 17.35
N GLU A 400 12.93 -5.15 16.41
CA GLU A 400 12.46 -4.94 15.04
C GLU A 400 11.13 -5.66 14.80
N PRO A 401 10.26 -5.12 13.91
CA PRO A 401 8.99 -5.76 13.58
C PRO A 401 9.23 -7.03 12.76
N PHE A 402 8.55 -8.11 13.16
CA PHE A 402 8.52 -9.39 12.47
C PHE A 402 7.18 -9.62 11.81
N ILE A 403 7.22 -10.35 10.72
CA ILE A 403 6.05 -10.79 9.98
C ILE A 403 6.04 -12.29 9.82
N ARG A 404 4.84 -12.84 9.62
CA ARG A 404 4.64 -14.18 9.09
C ARG A 404 4.30 -14.05 7.61
N ALA A 405 5.21 -14.55 6.79
CA ALA A 405 5.13 -14.52 5.33
C ALA A 405 4.61 -15.86 4.82
N GLN A 406 3.60 -15.84 3.96
CA GLN A 406 3.04 -16.99 3.26
C GLN A 406 3.40 -16.90 1.79
N ILE A 407 4.04 -17.94 1.27
CA ILE A 407 4.48 -18.02 -0.12
C ILE A 407 3.87 -19.28 -0.74
N ILE A 408 3.06 -19.11 -1.78
CA ILE A 408 2.52 -20.24 -2.54
C ILE A 408 3.23 -20.31 -3.87
N THR A 409 3.72 -21.50 -4.23
CA THR A 409 4.51 -21.69 -5.43
C THR A 409 4.41 -23.14 -5.95
N LYS A 410 5.08 -23.42 -7.09
CA LYS A 410 5.31 -24.79 -7.57
C LYS A 410 6.47 -25.45 -6.82
N PRO A 411 6.45 -26.78 -6.62
CA PRO A 411 7.52 -27.52 -5.90
C PRO A 411 8.92 -27.26 -6.44
N ASP A 412 9.08 -27.03 -7.74
CA ASP A 412 10.38 -26.82 -8.39
C ASP A 412 11.13 -25.59 -7.85
N TYR A 413 10.43 -24.62 -7.26
CA TYR A 413 11.01 -23.36 -6.78
C TYR A 413 11.29 -23.33 -5.27
N ILE A 414 10.96 -24.41 -4.53
CA ILE A 414 11.17 -24.48 -3.07
C ILE A 414 12.61 -24.12 -2.70
N GLY A 415 13.60 -24.73 -3.37
CA GLY A 415 15.02 -24.51 -3.07
C GLY A 415 15.45 -23.04 -3.28
N ASN A 416 14.95 -22.40 -4.33
CA ASN A 416 15.26 -21.01 -4.62
C ASN A 416 14.66 -20.07 -3.56
N ILE A 417 13.42 -20.33 -3.16
CA ILE A 417 12.72 -19.55 -2.13
C ILE A 417 13.37 -19.74 -0.77
N MET A 418 13.74 -20.99 -0.41
CA MET A 418 14.49 -21.27 0.81
C MET A 418 15.78 -20.46 0.88
N THR A 419 16.55 -20.45 -0.21
CA THR A 419 17.81 -19.70 -0.29
C THR A 419 17.56 -18.18 -0.13
N LEU A 420 16.52 -17.66 -0.81
CA LEU A 420 16.14 -16.25 -0.72
C LEU A 420 15.73 -15.86 0.70
N CYS A 421 14.78 -16.59 1.29
CA CYS A 421 14.23 -16.27 2.61
C CYS A 421 15.26 -16.43 3.73
N ILE A 422 16.07 -17.50 3.73
CA ILE A 422 17.14 -17.69 4.71
C ILE A 422 18.18 -16.57 4.56
N GLY A 423 18.55 -16.19 3.34
CA GLY A 423 19.42 -15.05 3.07
C GLY A 423 18.87 -13.70 3.59
N LYS A 424 17.57 -13.60 3.74
CA LYS A 424 16.85 -12.45 4.31
C LYS A 424 16.45 -12.67 5.79
N ARG A 425 17.22 -13.45 6.53
CA ARG A 425 17.02 -13.76 7.96
C ARG A 425 15.67 -14.43 8.29
N GLY A 426 15.03 -15.03 7.29
CA GLY A 426 13.78 -15.76 7.45
C GLY A 426 13.98 -17.12 8.09
N ASN A 427 13.06 -17.51 8.96
CA ASN A 427 12.97 -18.84 9.55
C ASN A 427 11.75 -19.58 9.01
N LEU A 428 11.95 -20.77 8.44
CA LEU A 428 10.84 -21.59 7.96
C LEU A 428 10.08 -22.16 9.16
N VAL A 429 8.78 -21.89 9.22
CA VAL A 429 7.87 -22.36 10.27
C VAL A 429 7.11 -23.58 9.81
N ASN A 430 6.60 -23.53 8.57
CA ASN A 430 5.80 -24.62 8.01
C ASN A 430 6.02 -24.76 6.50
N GLN A 431 5.88 -25.99 6.02
CA GLN A 431 5.81 -26.33 4.60
C GLN A 431 4.67 -27.32 4.41
N GLY A 432 3.67 -26.94 3.63
CA GLY A 432 2.51 -27.77 3.32
C GLY A 432 2.31 -27.89 1.81
N TYR A 433 1.79 -29.01 1.35
CA TYR A 433 1.35 -29.18 -0.03
C TYR A 433 -0.16 -28.94 -0.08
N LEU A 434 -0.57 -27.88 -0.76
CA LEU A 434 -1.99 -27.60 -1.02
C LEU A 434 -2.52 -28.58 -2.06
N THR A 435 -1.70 -28.91 -3.07
CA THR A 435 -1.91 -29.92 -4.08
C THR A 435 -0.57 -30.53 -4.49
N PRO A 436 -0.53 -31.62 -5.25
CA PRO A 436 0.75 -32.13 -5.78
C PRO A 436 1.54 -31.12 -6.61
N SER A 437 0.88 -30.12 -7.21
CA SER A 437 1.48 -29.07 -8.04
C SER A 437 1.71 -27.76 -7.30
N ARG A 438 1.22 -27.59 -6.04
CA ARG A 438 1.28 -26.35 -5.27
C ARG A 438 1.72 -26.59 -3.84
N VAL A 439 2.71 -25.82 -3.41
CA VAL A 439 3.25 -25.84 -2.06
C VAL A 439 3.11 -24.48 -1.40
N GLU A 440 2.75 -24.50 -0.13
CA GLU A 440 2.76 -23.33 0.75
C GLU A 440 3.99 -23.40 1.64
N LEU A 441 4.72 -22.29 1.70
CA LEU A 441 5.86 -22.08 2.59
C LEU A 441 5.54 -20.93 3.54
N THR A 442 5.60 -21.18 4.83
CA THR A 442 5.37 -20.17 5.86
C THR A 442 6.70 -19.83 6.54
N PHE A 443 7.11 -18.57 6.45
CA PHE A 443 8.31 -18.04 7.10
C PHE A 443 7.96 -17.00 8.15
N GLU A 444 8.76 -16.96 9.21
CA GLU A 444 8.83 -15.79 10.09
C GLU A 444 10.10 -15.02 9.76
N MET A 445 9.97 -13.74 9.45
CA MET A 445 11.09 -12.93 9.00
C MET A 445 10.93 -11.45 9.38
N PRO A 446 12.04 -10.70 9.47
CA PRO A 446 11.96 -9.28 9.77
C PRO A 446 11.33 -8.50 8.64
N LEU A 447 10.41 -7.59 8.95
CA LEU A 447 9.78 -6.71 7.96
C LEU A 447 10.82 -5.86 7.20
N THR A 448 11.90 -5.46 7.87
CA THR A 448 13.01 -4.69 7.27
C THR A 448 13.60 -5.35 6.02
N GLU A 449 13.61 -6.68 5.97
CA GLU A 449 14.20 -7.43 4.85
C GLU A 449 13.27 -7.54 3.62
N ILE A 450 12.00 -7.17 3.79
CA ILE A 450 10.98 -7.25 2.72
C ILE A 450 10.83 -5.90 2.01
N VAL A 451 10.99 -4.81 2.77
CA VAL A 451 10.65 -3.45 2.34
C VAL A 451 11.34 -3.03 1.03
N PHE A 452 12.51 -3.56 0.70
CA PHE A 452 13.25 -3.08 -0.48
C PHE A 452 12.98 -3.89 -1.74
N ASP A 453 13.52 -5.07 -1.86
CA ASP A 453 13.62 -5.81 -3.12
C ASP A 453 13.07 -7.24 -3.08
N PHE A 454 12.47 -7.61 -1.96
CA PHE A 454 12.07 -9.00 -1.72
C PHE A 454 11.06 -9.52 -2.75
N TYR A 455 10.03 -8.73 -3.05
CA TYR A 455 8.96 -9.14 -3.96
C TYR A 455 9.46 -9.34 -5.40
N ASP A 456 10.29 -8.44 -5.89
CA ASP A 456 10.86 -8.52 -7.23
C ASP A 456 11.82 -9.71 -7.35
N ARG A 457 12.63 -9.94 -6.32
CA ARG A 457 13.48 -11.12 -6.24
C ARG A 457 12.68 -12.40 -6.18
N LEU A 458 11.63 -12.44 -5.37
CA LEU A 458 10.75 -13.60 -5.29
C LEU A 458 10.15 -13.93 -6.65
N LYS A 459 9.62 -12.93 -7.35
CA LYS A 459 9.13 -13.09 -8.73
C LYS A 459 10.23 -13.58 -9.68
N SER A 460 11.40 -12.98 -9.61
CA SER A 460 12.54 -13.34 -10.48
C SER A 460 12.97 -14.79 -10.27
N VAL A 461 13.23 -15.23 -9.03
CA VAL A 461 13.72 -16.59 -8.73
C VAL A 461 12.68 -17.67 -8.96
N THR A 462 11.39 -17.30 -9.03
CA THR A 462 10.27 -18.21 -9.28
C THR A 462 9.66 -18.03 -10.68
N ARG A 463 10.23 -17.17 -11.53
CA ARG A 463 9.71 -16.85 -12.86
C ARG A 463 8.24 -16.39 -12.83
N GLY A 464 7.84 -15.70 -11.78
CA GLY A 464 6.47 -15.22 -11.58
C GLY A 464 5.49 -16.27 -11.02
N TYR A 465 5.94 -17.49 -10.69
CA TYR A 465 5.06 -18.55 -10.18
C TYR A 465 4.83 -18.51 -8.67
N ALA A 466 5.45 -17.59 -7.93
CA ALA A 466 5.19 -17.42 -6.51
C ALA A 466 4.25 -16.26 -6.24
N SER A 467 3.24 -16.50 -5.41
CA SER A 467 2.46 -15.46 -4.75
C SER A 467 2.95 -15.28 -3.33
N PHE A 468 2.82 -14.08 -2.80
CA PHE A 468 3.32 -13.67 -1.51
C PHE A 468 2.27 -12.85 -0.77
N ASP A 469 2.09 -13.18 0.50
CA ASP A 469 1.32 -12.39 1.44
C ASP A 469 1.98 -12.41 2.81
N TYR A 470 1.68 -11.45 3.69
CA TYR A 470 2.25 -11.39 5.02
C TYR A 470 1.36 -10.66 6.01
N HIS A 471 1.53 -10.99 7.28
CA HIS A 471 0.90 -10.27 8.39
C HIS A 471 1.88 -10.04 9.54
N PRO A 472 1.77 -8.92 10.28
CA PRO A 472 2.62 -8.62 11.43
C PRO A 472 2.42 -9.65 12.56
N ILE A 473 3.51 -10.05 13.21
CA ILE A 473 3.48 -10.95 14.37
C ILE A 473 4.13 -10.34 15.62
N GLY A 474 4.38 -9.01 15.60
CA GLY A 474 4.95 -8.28 16.73
C GLY A 474 6.42 -7.95 16.54
N TYR A 475 7.09 -7.66 17.65
CA TYR A 475 8.47 -7.19 17.67
C TYR A 475 9.37 -8.24 18.32
N ARG A 476 10.63 -8.34 17.88
CA ARG A 476 11.66 -9.23 18.45
C ARG A 476 12.99 -8.51 18.56
N ASP A 477 13.79 -8.90 19.57
CA ASP A 477 15.15 -8.37 19.79
C ASP A 477 16.02 -8.58 18.54
N SER A 478 16.78 -7.55 18.16
CA SER A 478 17.64 -7.57 16.99
C SER A 478 18.84 -6.63 17.12
N ASP A 479 19.97 -7.00 16.51
CA ASP A 479 21.19 -6.19 16.48
C ASP A 479 21.14 -5.15 15.35
N ILE A 480 20.31 -4.12 15.54
CA ILE A 480 20.13 -3.03 14.59
C ILE A 480 21.17 -1.95 14.85
N VAL A 481 21.76 -1.45 13.78
CA VAL A 481 22.74 -0.36 13.81
C VAL A 481 22.34 0.77 12.87
N LYS A 482 22.67 1.99 13.25
CA LYS A 482 22.55 3.14 12.37
C LYS A 482 23.77 3.20 11.47
N MET A 483 23.54 3.18 10.17
CA MET A 483 24.54 3.40 9.14
C MET A 483 24.37 4.80 8.55
N ASP A 484 25.40 5.62 8.64
CA ASP A 484 25.45 6.95 8.06
C ASP A 484 26.24 6.92 6.73
N ILE A 485 25.78 7.68 5.74
CA ILE A 485 26.53 7.96 4.51
C ILE A 485 27.18 9.33 4.64
N LEU A 486 28.49 9.36 4.37
CA LEU A 486 29.28 10.58 4.40
C LEU A 486 29.79 10.92 3.02
N LEU A 487 29.60 12.17 2.60
CA LEU A 487 30.18 12.74 1.38
C LEU A 487 31.27 13.74 1.79
N ASN A 488 32.51 13.46 1.45
CA ASN A 488 33.68 14.26 1.89
C ASN A 488 33.81 14.43 3.41
N GLY A 489 33.24 13.52 4.21
CA GLY A 489 33.26 13.56 5.67
C GLY A 489 32.03 14.22 6.30
N GLU A 490 31.15 14.81 5.50
CA GLU A 490 29.87 15.36 5.96
C GLU A 490 28.77 14.31 5.85
N LYS A 491 27.95 14.18 6.89
CA LYS A 491 26.84 13.22 6.92
C LYS A 491 25.69 13.73 6.06
N VAL A 492 25.15 12.82 5.25
CA VAL A 492 23.90 13.03 4.51
C VAL A 492 22.81 12.24 5.23
N ASP A 493 22.06 12.92 6.08
CA ASP A 493 21.04 12.33 6.96
C ASP A 493 19.93 11.61 6.16
N ALA A 494 19.53 12.15 5.01
CA ALA A 494 18.55 11.56 4.11
C ALA A 494 18.95 10.19 3.52
N LEU A 495 20.23 9.84 3.53
CA LEU A 495 20.78 8.55 3.10
C LEU A 495 21.13 7.64 4.29
N SER A 496 20.90 8.09 5.52
CA SER A 496 21.10 7.25 6.71
C SER A 496 20.03 6.18 6.80
N SER A 497 20.41 4.99 7.27
CA SER A 497 19.49 3.85 7.38
C SER A 497 19.71 3.05 8.67
N LEU A 498 18.64 2.39 9.14
CA LEU A 498 18.69 1.44 10.25
C LEU A 498 18.69 0.03 9.66
N ILE A 499 19.76 -0.71 9.90
CA ILE A 499 19.97 -2.04 9.28
C ILE A 499 20.54 -3.02 10.30
N HIS A 500 20.31 -4.30 10.07
CA HIS A 500 20.92 -5.33 10.89
C HIS A 500 22.44 -5.37 10.69
N ARG A 501 23.20 -5.49 11.79
CA ARG A 501 24.68 -5.44 11.78
C ARG A 501 25.31 -6.40 10.79
N SER A 502 24.80 -7.64 10.68
CA SER A 502 25.35 -8.64 9.76
C SER A 502 25.26 -8.24 8.29
N ARG A 503 24.28 -7.39 7.92
CA ARG A 503 24.06 -6.94 6.54
C ARG A 503 24.73 -5.59 6.22
N SER A 504 25.18 -4.88 7.26
CA SER A 504 25.66 -3.50 7.14
C SER A 504 26.82 -3.35 6.16
N GLN A 505 27.76 -4.28 6.14
CA GLN A 505 28.94 -4.20 5.27
C GLN A 505 28.58 -4.38 3.80
N GLU A 506 27.76 -5.38 3.47
CA GLU A 506 27.31 -5.64 2.09
C GLU A 506 26.45 -4.48 1.57
N PHE A 507 25.46 -4.06 2.35
CA PHE A 507 24.57 -2.96 2.01
C PHE A 507 25.35 -1.65 1.84
N GLY A 508 26.25 -1.32 2.76
CA GLY A 508 27.07 -0.09 2.68
C GLY A 508 28.00 -0.09 1.48
N ARG A 509 28.54 -1.25 1.08
CA ARG A 509 29.37 -1.38 -0.12
C ARG A 509 28.56 -1.13 -1.39
N LYS A 510 27.44 -1.84 -1.56
CA LYS A 510 26.56 -1.67 -2.73
C LYS A 510 26.05 -0.23 -2.87
N LEU A 511 25.64 0.37 -1.75
CA LEU A 511 25.19 1.75 -1.74
C LEU A 511 26.29 2.74 -2.15
N CYS A 512 27.51 2.58 -1.63
CA CYS A 512 28.65 3.42 -2.01
C CYS A 512 29.01 3.25 -3.51
N GLU A 513 28.96 2.02 -4.04
CA GLU A 513 29.20 1.74 -5.45
C GLU A 513 28.15 2.42 -6.34
N LYS A 514 26.87 2.28 -6.01
CA LYS A 514 25.76 2.89 -6.76
C LYS A 514 25.78 4.43 -6.70
N LEU A 515 26.04 5.00 -5.52
CA LEU A 515 26.21 6.45 -5.37
C LEU A 515 27.38 7.00 -6.19
N LYS A 516 28.47 6.25 -6.33
CA LYS A 516 29.62 6.62 -7.17
C LYS A 516 29.25 6.79 -8.63
N ASP A 517 28.34 5.97 -9.14
CA ASP A 517 27.89 6.00 -10.54
C ASP A 517 26.89 7.15 -10.78
N LEU A 518 26.06 7.46 -9.80
CA LEU A 518 24.99 8.46 -9.90
C LEU A 518 25.43 9.89 -9.57
N VAL A 519 26.32 10.06 -8.58
CA VAL A 519 26.79 11.39 -8.21
C VAL A 519 27.76 11.93 -9.27
N PRO A 520 27.46 13.08 -9.90
CA PRO A 520 28.26 13.61 -10.99
C PRO A 520 29.68 14.01 -10.52
N ARG A 521 30.66 13.83 -11.41
CA ARG A 521 32.04 14.30 -11.15
C ARG A 521 32.05 15.80 -11.00
N GLN A 522 32.73 16.27 -9.97
CA GLN A 522 32.90 17.70 -9.68
C GLN A 522 34.36 18.13 -9.86
N GLN A 523 34.65 19.41 -9.65
CA GLN A 523 35.99 19.99 -9.76
C GLN A 523 36.99 19.42 -8.73
N PHE A 524 36.50 18.74 -7.69
CA PHE A 524 37.26 18.09 -6.64
C PHE A 524 36.88 16.62 -6.50
N GLN A 525 37.72 15.85 -5.83
CA GLN A 525 37.47 14.45 -5.55
C GLN A 525 36.40 14.33 -4.44
N ILE A 526 35.38 13.49 -4.68
CA ILE A 526 34.35 13.19 -3.68
C ILE A 526 34.67 11.82 -3.07
N ALA A 527 34.77 11.77 -1.74
CA ALA A 527 34.86 10.52 -1.00
C ALA A 527 33.45 10.15 -0.49
N ILE A 528 32.94 8.99 -0.92
CA ILE A 528 31.69 8.42 -0.43
C ILE A 528 32.05 7.37 0.61
N GLN A 529 31.47 7.44 1.80
CA GLN A 529 31.79 6.53 2.89
C GLN A 529 30.52 6.08 3.58
N ALA A 530 30.39 4.77 3.84
CA ALA A 530 29.40 4.23 4.76
C ALA A 530 30.06 3.99 6.13
N ALA A 531 29.44 4.47 7.19
CA ALA A 531 30.00 4.40 8.54
C ALA A 531 28.95 3.97 9.58
N ILE A 532 29.39 3.23 10.59
CA ILE A 532 28.61 2.92 11.79
C ILE A 532 29.32 3.62 12.97
N GLY A 533 28.68 4.67 13.49
CA GLY A 533 29.31 5.56 14.46
C GLY A 533 30.57 6.21 13.88
N ALA A 534 31.73 5.95 14.49
CA ALA A 534 33.03 6.48 14.02
C ALA A 534 33.75 5.53 13.04
N LYS A 535 33.26 4.30 12.85
CA LYS A 535 33.91 3.27 12.04
C LYS A 535 33.40 3.30 10.61
N VAL A 536 34.28 3.63 9.65
CA VAL A 536 34.00 3.50 8.22
C VAL A 536 34.04 2.02 7.83
N ILE A 537 32.95 1.51 7.25
CA ILE A 537 32.79 0.10 6.82
C ILE A 537 32.97 -0.08 5.32
N SER A 538 32.68 0.96 4.53
CA SER A 538 32.88 0.97 3.09
C SER A 538 33.29 2.36 2.59
N ARG A 539 34.06 2.41 1.51
CA ARG A 539 34.51 3.67 0.92
C ARG A 539 34.69 3.55 -0.58
N GLU A 540 34.13 4.52 -1.30
CA GLU A 540 34.34 4.75 -2.72
C GLU A 540 34.81 6.17 -2.98
N ASN A 541 35.40 6.42 -4.13
CA ASN A 541 35.88 7.75 -4.50
C ASN A 541 35.49 8.08 -5.95
N ILE A 542 34.92 9.28 -6.13
CA ILE A 542 34.65 9.87 -7.45
C ILE A 542 35.81 10.79 -7.80
N SER A 543 36.46 10.54 -8.95
CA SER A 543 37.58 11.33 -9.40
C SER A 543 37.15 12.73 -9.84
N ALA A 544 37.93 13.75 -9.48
CA ALA A 544 37.69 15.12 -9.94
C ALA A 544 37.76 15.23 -11.48
N ILE A 545 36.97 16.16 -12.04
CA ILE A 545 37.11 16.55 -13.44
C ILE A 545 38.53 17.06 -13.66
N ARG A 546 39.25 16.49 -14.62
CA ARG A 546 40.61 16.91 -14.98
C ARG A 546 40.55 17.82 -16.20
N LYS A 547 40.96 19.07 -16.02
CA LYS A 547 41.35 19.93 -17.13
C LYS A 547 42.81 19.63 -17.43
N ASP A 548 43.13 19.33 -18.68
CA ASP A 548 44.54 19.14 -19.09
C ASP A 548 45.26 20.50 -19.09
N VAL A 549 45.85 20.84 -17.91
CA VAL A 549 46.61 22.09 -17.73
C VAL A 549 47.98 22.04 -18.40
N THR A 550 48.38 20.85 -18.90
CA THR A 550 49.67 20.62 -19.53
C THR A 550 49.60 20.59 -21.06
N ALA A 551 48.38 20.58 -21.64
CA ALA A 551 48.14 20.52 -23.09
C ALA A 551 48.87 21.62 -23.90
N LYS A 552 49.08 22.80 -23.30
CA LYS A 552 49.78 23.93 -23.92
C LYS A 552 51.28 23.99 -23.59
N CYS A 553 51.83 22.98 -22.89
CA CYS A 553 53.27 22.91 -22.62
C CYS A 553 54.00 22.16 -23.73
N TYR A 554 54.40 22.88 -24.75
CA TYR A 554 55.26 22.37 -25.79
C TYR A 554 56.70 22.27 -25.29
N GLY A 555 57.35 21.07 -25.49
CA GLY A 555 58.73 20.86 -25.07
C GLY A 555 58.94 20.27 -23.70
N GLY A 556 60.10 19.75 -23.40
CA GLY A 556 60.45 18.93 -22.22
C GLY A 556 60.60 19.65 -20.88
N ASP A 557 59.98 20.80 -20.64
CA ASP A 557 60.05 21.49 -19.36
C ASP A 557 59.26 20.76 -18.29
N ILE A 558 59.91 19.79 -17.67
CA ILE A 558 59.37 18.94 -16.60
C ILE A 558 59.02 19.80 -15.34
N SER A 559 59.81 20.82 -15.08
CA SER A 559 59.63 21.69 -13.91
C SER A 559 58.34 22.50 -14.01
N ARG A 560 58.03 23.04 -15.18
CA ARG A 560 56.79 23.80 -15.44
C ARG A 560 55.56 22.92 -15.41
N LYS A 561 55.64 21.70 -15.99
CA LYS A 561 54.56 20.72 -15.89
C LYS A 561 54.24 20.34 -14.46
N ARG A 562 55.27 20.09 -13.64
CA ARG A 562 55.14 19.76 -12.22
C ARG A 562 54.51 20.89 -11.43
N LYS A 563 54.94 22.14 -11.61
CA LYS A 563 54.37 23.33 -11.00
C LYS A 563 52.87 23.55 -11.33
N LEU A 564 52.48 23.34 -12.58
CA LEU A 564 51.10 23.46 -13.02
C LEU A 564 50.23 22.37 -12.40
N LEU A 565 50.69 21.13 -12.31
CA LEU A 565 49.99 20.02 -11.64
C LEU A 565 49.88 20.25 -10.14
N GLU A 566 50.92 20.79 -9.47
CA GLU A 566 50.87 21.14 -8.04
C GLU A 566 49.86 22.27 -7.76
N LYS A 567 49.86 23.34 -8.57
CA LYS A 567 48.83 24.40 -8.48
C LYS A 567 47.42 23.88 -8.70
N GLN A 568 47.23 22.96 -9.65
CA GLN A 568 45.92 22.33 -9.88
C GLN A 568 45.49 21.49 -8.65
N LYS A 569 46.44 20.76 -8.04
CA LYS A 569 46.20 19.95 -6.85
C LYS A 569 45.84 20.82 -5.64
N GLU A 570 46.53 21.93 -5.43
CA GLU A 570 46.21 22.91 -4.37
C GLU A 570 44.87 23.59 -4.60
N GLY A 571 44.56 24.01 -5.84
CA GLY A 571 43.26 24.59 -6.20
C GLY A 571 42.09 23.62 -5.92
N LYS A 572 42.24 22.35 -6.29
CA LYS A 572 41.27 21.31 -5.99
C LYS A 572 41.10 21.04 -4.50
N LYS A 573 42.19 21.11 -3.71
CA LYS A 573 42.13 20.97 -2.25
C LYS A 573 41.37 22.12 -1.59
N ARG A 574 41.54 23.36 -2.08
CA ARG A 574 40.77 24.53 -1.60
C ARG A 574 39.29 24.43 -2.00
N MET A 575 38.98 24.05 -3.22
CA MET A 575 37.59 23.84 -3.66
C MET A 575 36.87 22.74 -2.88
N LYS A 576 37.55 21.67 -2.48
CA LYS A 576 37.01 20.64 -1.60
C LYS A 576 36.61 21.14 -0.22
N GLN A 577 37.28 22.20 0.29
CA GLN A 577 36.99 22.78 1.60
C GLN A 577 35.78 23.75 1.58
N ILE A 578 35.37 24.23 0.41
CA ILE A 578 34.34 25.28 0.25
C ILE A 578 33.11 24.75 -0.50
N GLY A 579 33.25 23.70 -1.30
CA GLY A 579 32.17 23.19 -2.17
C GLY A 579 31.30 22.14 -1.49
N ASN A 580 30.00 22.39 -1.44
CA ASN A 580 29.03 21.36 -1.11
C ASN A 580 28.93 20.38 -2.26
N VAL A 581 28.70 19.10 -1.97
CA VAL A 581 28.48 18.06 -2.97
C VAL A 581 27.01 18.08 -3.37
N GLU A 582 26.75 18.38 -4.64
CA GLU A 582 25.41 18.24 -5.20
C GLU A 582 25.07 16.74 -5.34
N VAL A 583 23.99 16.33 -4.71
CA VAL A 583 23.47 14.96 -4.78
C VAL A 583 22.21 14.99 -5.64
N PRO A 584 22.19 14.32 -6.79
CA PRO A 584 21.02 14.27 -7.66
C PRO A 584 19.89 13.46 -7.03
N GLN A 585 18.65 13.71 -7.44
CA GLN A 585 17.45 13.01 -6.93
C GLN A 585 17.56 11.49 -7.10
N GLU A 586 18.09 11.04 -8.23
CA GLU A 586 18.28 9.63 -8.55
C GLU A 586 19.17 8.90 -7.53
N ALA A 587 20.07 9.62 -6.86
CA ALA A 587 20.92 9.04 -5.82
C ALA A 587 20.12 8.65 -4.55
N PHE A 588 19.03 9.36 -4.23
CA PHE A 588 18.15 9.00 -3.12
C PHE A 588 17.26 7.80 -3.49
N LEU A 589 16.78 7.74 -4.73
CA LEU A 589 15.99 6.62 -5.24
C LEU A 589 16.83 5.35 -5.45
N ALA A 590 18.13 5.49 -5.70
CA ALA A 590 19.05 4.36 -5.93
C ALA A 590 19.15 3.43 -4.72
N VAL A 591 18.88 3.92 -3.52
CA VAL A 591 18.86 3.10 -2.30
C VAL A 591 17.72 2.08 -2.34
N LEU A 592 16.62 2.40 -3.02
CA LEU A 592 15.46 1.52 -3.19
C LEU A 592 15.74 0.35 -4.15
N LYS A 593 16.76 0.51 -5.05
CA LYS A 593 17.08 -0.42 -6.13
C LYS A 593 18.53 -0.92 -6.06
N LEU A 594 19.00 -1.27 -4.85
CA LEU A 594 20.40 -1.64 -4.63
C LEU A 594 20.81 -2.95 -5.30
N ASP A 595 19.88 -3.79 -5.65
CA ASP A 595 20.14 -5.14 -6.18
C ASP A 595 19.78 -5.28 -7.69
N GLU A 596 19.38 -4.20 -8.35
CA GLU A 596 19.38 -4.09 -9.81
C GLU A 596 20.81 -3.67 -10.23
#